data_e49461386d731689de7f6b4f87b8d307
#
_entry.id   e49461386d731689de7f6b4f87b8d307
#
_cell.length_a   1.000
_cell.length_b   1.000
_cell.length_c   1.000
_cell.angle_alpha   90.00
_cell.angle_beta   90.00
_cell.angle_gamma   90.00
#
_symmetry.space_group_name_H-M   'P 1'
#
loop_
_entity.id
_entity.type
_entity.pdbx_description
1 polymer ?
#
loop_
_entity_poly.entity_id
_entity_poly.type
_entity_poly.pdbx_seq_one_letter_code
_entity_poly.pdbx_strand_id
1 'polypeptide(L)'
;MGHVAGSELDGRTIPYDNSLEGLVSKKKDFIGKRSLTKEAYIKTDRQKIVGVVPLDKKTSIPEGSYLVVDAKAKLPNPKLGHVSASCWSVEYDNPFSLAILKDGKNMIGKKLFAMSPLKNKVIPVEIVSSHYVDPKGERVRSWHRFQL
;
A
#
# COMPACT_ATOMS: atom_id res chain seq x y z
N MET A 1 -1.73 -11.41 3.45
CA MET A 1 -2.39 -10.36 4.25
C MET A 1 -3.69 -9.99 3.54
N GLY A 2 -4.82 -10.01 4.22
CA GLY A 2 -6.11 -9.60 3.65
C GLY A 2 -6.23 -8.08 3.63
N HIS A 3 -7.00 -7.55 2.68
CA HIS A 3 -7.31 -6.13 2.61
C HIS A 3 -8.41 -5.78 3.63
N VAL A 4 -8.34 -4.58 4.18
CA VAL A 4 -9.33 -4.10 5.16
C VAL A 4 -10.48 -3.40 4.44
N ALA A 5 -11.70 -3.89 4.64
CA ALA A 5 -12.90 -3.24 4.10
C ALA A 5 -13.06 -1.82 4.67
N GLY A 6 -13.43 -0.88 3.81
CA GLY A 6 -13.59 0.54 4.17
C GLY A 6 -12.31 1.36 4.11
N SER A 7 -11.14 0.80 4.38
CA SER A 7 -9.86 1.50 4.25
C SER A 7 -9.20 1.28 2.89
N GLU A 8 -9.21 0.06 2.39
CA GLU A 8 -8.53 -0.37 1.17
C GLU A 8 -9.51 -0.85 0.11
N LEU A 9 -10.68 -1.35 0.53
CA LEU A 9 -11.74 -1.83 -0.34
C LEU A 9 -12.99 -0.98 -0.12
N ASP A 10 -13.24 -0.05 -1.02
CA ASP A 10 -14.46 0.75 -1.08
C ASP A 10 -15.02 0.78 -2.51
N GLY A 11 -16.15 1.44 -2.71
CA GLY A 11 -16.78 1.54 -4.03
C GLY A 11 -16.00 2.35 -5.07
N ARG A 12 -14.86 2.92 -4.73
CA ARG A 12 -13.98 3.72 -5.61
C ARG A 12 -12.77 2.94 -6.07
N THR A 13 -12.42 1.84 -5.40
CA THR A 13 -11.26 1.03 -5.71
C THR A 13 -11.57 -0.06 -6.74
N ILE A 14 -10.60 -0.37 -7.55
CA ILE A 14 -10.65 -1.45 -8.53
C ILE A 14 -9.49 -2.42 -8.26
N PRO A 15 -9.52 -3.65 -8.81
CA PRO A 15 -8.46 -4.63 -8.58
C PRO A 15 -7.04 -4.11 -8.86
N TYR A 16 -6.90 -3.26 -9.87
CA TYR A 16 -5.61 -2.66 -10.23
C TYR A 16 -5.07 -1.67 -9.17
N ASP A 17 -5.93 -1.08 -8.36
CA ASP A 17 -5.54 -0.19 -7.26
C ASP A 17 -4.95 -0.97 -6.09
N ASN A 18 -5.41 -2.22 -5.92
CA ASN A 18 -5.02 -3.11 -4.84
C ASN A 18 -3.95 -4.16 -5.24
N SER A 19 -3.25 -3.93 -6.35
CA SER A 19 -2.21 -4.85 -6.86
C SER A 19 -2.73 -6.28 -7.13
N LEU A 20 -3.99 -6.40 -7.54
CA LEU A 20 -4.67 -7.66 -7.85
C LEU A 20 -4.82 -7.89 -9.35
N GLU A 21 -3.97 -7.26 -10.17
CA GLU A 21 -4.01 -7.37 -11.63
C GLU A 21 -3.94 -8.82 -12.13
N GLY A 22 -3.18 -9.65 -11.43
CA GLY A 22 -3.02 -11.07 -11.76
C GLY A 22 -4.29 -11.90 -11.61
N LEU A 23 -5.26 -11.42 -10.84
CA LEU A 23 -6.55 -12.10 -10.64
C LEU A 23 -7.58 -11.71 -11.70
N VAL A 24 -7.34 -10.64 -12.45
CA VAL A 24 -8.26 -10.18 -13.49
C VAL A 24 -8.05 -10.98 -14.77
N SER A 25 -9.02 -11.83 -15.13
CA SER A 25 -8.92 -12.65 -16.34
C SER A 25 -8.90 -11.79 -17.61
N LYS A 26 -7.90 -12.04 -18.46
CA LYS A 26 -7.83 -11.46 -19.82
C LYS A 26 -8.68 -12.25 -20.82
N LYS A 27 -8.84 -13.55 -20.59
CA LYS A 27 -9.49 -14.49 -21.54
C LYS A 27 -10.98 -14.67 -21.28
N LYS A 28 -11.35 -14.82 -19.99
CA LYS A 28 -12.75 -15.06 -19.60
C LYS A 28 -13.54 -13.76 -19.59
N ASP A 29 -14.81 -13.87 -19.91
CA ASP A 29 -15.77 -12.78 -19.73
C ASP A 29 -16.32 -12.80 -18.29
N PHE A 30 -16.59 -11.63 -17.73
CA PHE A 30 -17.13 -11.48 -16.37
C PHE A 30 -17.84 -10.14 -16.22
N ILE A 31 -18.74 -10.05 -15.25
CA ILE A 31 -19.46 -8.81 -14.92
C ILE A 31 -18.47 -7.74 -14.50
N GLY A 32 -18.51 -6.58 -15.15
CA GLY A 32 -17.60 -5.45 -14.86
C GLY A 32 -16.34 -5.40 -15.72
N LYS A 33 -16.01 -6.41 -16.54
CA LYS A 33 -14.82 -6.40 -17.41
C LYS A 33 -14.74 -5.13 -18.27
N ARG A 34 -15.84 -4.79 -18.93
CA ARG A 34 -15.95 -3.56 -19.74
C ARG A 34 -15.76 -2.29 -18.93
N SER A 35 -16.15 -2.29 -17.66
CA SER A 35 -15.97 -1.12 -16.79
C SER A 35 -14.50 -0.85 -16.48
N LEU A 36 -13.65 -1.89 -16.41
CA LEU A 36 -12.23 -1.75 -16.13
C LEU A 36 -11.44 -1.09 -17.28
N THR A 37 -12.03 -0.98 -18.48
CA THR A 37 -11.41 -0.31 -19.63
C THR A 37 -11.77 1.17 -19.73
N LYS A 38 -12.62 1.70 -18.84
CA LYS A 38 -12.98 3.12 -18.84
C LYS A 38 -11.76 3.98 -18.53
N GLU A 39 -11.67 5.13 -19.20
CA GLU A 39 -10.56 6.08 -19.05
C GLU A 39 -10.26 6.43 -17.58
N ALA A 40 -11.30 6.66 -16.77
CA ALA A 40 -11.15 6.99 -15.36
C ALA A 40 -10.43 5.90 -14.55
N TYR A 41 -10.46 4.63 -14.99
CA TYR A 41 -9.87 3.50 -14.30
C TYR A 41 -8.47 3.11 -14.83
N ILE A 42 -8.14 3.52 -16.05
CA ILE A 42 -6.82 3.26 -16.66
C ILE A 42 -5.80 4.37 -16.42
N LYS A 43 -6.21 5.49 -15.79
CA LYS A 43 -5.30 6.59 -15.43
C LYS A 43 -4.14 6.09 -14.58
N THR A 44 -2.94 6.57 -14.89
CA THR A 44 -1.71 6.17 -14.20
C THR A 44 -1.57 6.77 -12.80
N ASP A 45 -2.16 7.97 -12.58
CA ASP A 45 -2.08 8.73 -11.33
C ASP A 45 -3.09 8.30 -10.25
N ARG A 46 -3.81 7.20 -10.49
CA ARG A 46 -4.74 6.64 -9.49
C ARG A 46 -4.03 6.24 -8.21
N GLN A 47 -4.79 6.26 -7.13
CA GLN A 47 -4.31 5.73 -5.86
C GLN A 47 -4.03 4.23 -5.99
N LYS A 48 -2.91 3.80 -5.43
CA LYS A 48 -2.46 2.41 -5.41
C LYS A 48 -2.08 2.01 -4.00
N ILE A 49 -2.32 0.74 -3.67
CA ILE A 49 -1.81 0.19 -2.43
C ILE A 49 -0.29 0.03 -2.52
N VAL A 50 0.39 0.45 -1.47
CA VAL A 50 1.84 0.36 -1.30
C VAL A 50 2.18 -0.08 0.12
N GLY A 51 3.39 -0.58 0.31
CA GLY A 51 3.97 -0.76 1.63
C GLY A 51 4.68 0.51 2.08
N VAL A 52 4.75 0.71 3.38
CA VAL A 52 5.44 1.84 4.01
C VAL A 52 6.25 1.32 5.19
N VAL A 53 7.53 1.65 5.21
CA VAL A 53 8.46 1.25 6.27
C VAL A 53 9.10 2.50 6.85
N PRO A 54 9.16 2.66 8.19
CA PRO A 54 9.88 3.78 8.79
C PRO A 54 11.38 3.65 8.57
N LEU A 55 12.07 4.77 8.34
CA LEU A 55 13.51 4.75 8.05
C LEU A 55 14.34 4.24 9.25
N ASP A 56 13.87 4.43 10.48
CA ASP A 56 14.52 3.95 11.69
C ASP A 56 14.27 2.45 11.96
N LYS A 57 13.36 1.82 11.21
CA LYS A 57 12.95 0.42 11.34
C LYS A 57 12.42 0.02 12.73
N LYS A 58 12.05 0.99 13.55
CA LYS A 58 11.62 0.77 14.94
C LYS A 58 10.31 1.45 15.28
N THR A 59 10.08 2.64 14.75
CA THR A 59 8.89 3.43 15.10
C THR A 59 7.66 2.94 14.36
N SER A 60 6.66 2.45 15.08
CA SER A 60 5.36 2.08 14.48
C SER A 60 4.66 3.32 13.93
N ILE A 61 4.20 3.22 12.69
CA ILE A 61 3.47 4.29 12.01
C ILE A 61 2.00 4.18 12.43
N PRO A 62 1.41 5.24 13.00
CA PRO A 62 -0.02 5.20 13.37
C PRO A 62 -0.92 5.06 12.15
N GLU A 63 -1.94 4.21 12.24
CA GLU A 63 -3.00 4.13 11.23
C GLU A 63 -3.69 5.49 11.07
N GLY A 64 -4.15 5.80 9.86
CA GLY A 64 -4.71 7.09 9.52
C GLY A 64 -3.69 8.21 9.34
N SER A 65 -2.37 7.94 9.49
CA SER A 65 -1.33 8.94 9.20
C SER A 65 -1.36 9.35 7.74
N TYR A 66 -1.23 10.64 7.46
CA TYR A 66 -1.14 11.17 6.10
C TYR A 66 0.28 11.04 5.55
N LEU A 67 0.39 10.68 4.27
CA LEU A 67 1.67 10.67 3.57
C LEU A 67 1.85 11.99 2.83
N VAL A 68 2.94 12.69 3.13
CA VAL A 68 3.26 14.01 2.60
C VAL A 68 4.72 14.08 2.14
N VAL A 69 5.01 14.97 1.20
CA VAL A 69 6.39 15.19 0.70
C VAL A 69 7.17 16.01 1.70
N ASP A 70 6.57 17.06 2.26
CA ASP A 70 7.21 17.97 3.19
C ASP A 70 6.43 18.06 4.51
N ALA A 71 7.10 17.65 5.57
CA ALA A 71 6.53 17.69 6.92
C ALA A 71 6.36 19.10 7.50
N LYS A 72 7.07 20.08 6.95
CA LYS A 72 7.06 21.49 7.40
C LYS A 72 6.15 22.39 6.58
N ALA A 73 5.55 21.86 5.50
CA ALA A 73 4.65 22.64 4.66
C ALA A 73 3.46 23.18 5.47
N LYS A 74 3.13 24.47 5.23
CA LYS A 74 1.95 25.10 5.84
C LYS A 74 0.69 24.41 5.35
N LEU A 75 -0.32 24.36 6.22
CA LEU A 75 -1.65 23.85 5.86
C LEU A 75 -2.35 24.80 4.86
N PRO A 76 -3.09 24.26 3.88
CA PRO A 76 -3.35 22.82 3.69
C PRO A 76 -2.16 22.09 3.02
N ASN A 77 -1.50 21.20 3.76
CA ASN A 77 -0.42 20.39 3.21
C ASN A 77 -1.03 19.34 2.25
N PRO A 78 -0.61 19.30 0.97
CA PRO A 78 -1.17 18.34 0.02
C PRO A 78 -0.79 16.92 0.40
N LYS A 79 -1.77 16.17 0.88
CA LYS A 79 -1.61 14.75 1.18
C LYS A 79 -1.59 13.93 -0.12
N LEU A 80 -0.61 13.06 -0.24
CA LEU A 80 -0.52 12.09 -1.34
C LEU A 80 -1.34 10.83 -1.07
N GLY A 81 -1.59 10.52 0.20
CA GLY A 81 -2.29 9.34 0.62
C GLY A 81 -2.38 9.21 2.13
N HIS A 82 -2.75 8.03 2.59
CA HIS A 82 -2.85 7.73 4.01
C HIS A 82 -2.49 6.27 4.31
N VAL A 83 -2.06 6.02 5.54
CA VAL A 83 -1.78 4.69 6.07
C VAL A 83 -3.10 4.03 6.45
N SER A 84 -3.37 2.85 5.89
CA SER A 84 -4.61 2.09 6.11
C SER A 84 -4.49 1.06 7.23
N ALA A 85 -3.33 0.41 7.33
CA ALA A 85 -3.07 -0.60 8.35
C ALA A 85 -1.60 -0.61 8.75
N SER A 86 -1.31 -0.98 10.00
CA SER A 86 0.03 -1.08 10.52
C SER A 86 0.21 -2.35 11.34
N CYS A 87 1.34 -3.01 11.19
CA CYS A 87 1.68 -4.20 11.95
C CYS A 87 3.18 -4.29 12.20
N TRP A 88 3.58 -5.13 13.12
CA TRP A 88 4.97 -5.54 13.29
C TRP A 88 5.25 -6.76 12.43
N SER A 89 6.28 -6.71 11.61
CA SER A 89 6.74 -7.86 10.84
C SER A 89 7.73 -8.67 11.67
N VAL A 90 7.33 -9.85 12.12
CA VAL A 90 8.21 -10.78 12.85
C VAL A 90 9.34 -11.26 11.94
N GLU A 91 9.09 -11.40 10.65
CA GLU A 91 10.05 -11.89 9.67
C GLU A 91 11.26 -10.94 9.49
N TYR A 92 10.99 -9.64 9.47
CA TYR A 92 12.01 -8.61 9.24
C TYR A 92 12.36 -7.82 10.49
N ASP A 93 11.75 -8.16 11.62
CA ASP A 93 11.91 -7.49 12.90
C ASP A 93 11.76 -5.97 12.80
N ASN A 94 10.76 -5.53 12.05
CA ASN A 94 10.47 -4.12 11.86
C ASN A 94 8.96 -3.82 11.69
N PRO A 95 8.54 -2.58 11.92
CA PRO A 95 7.18 -2.16 11.60
C PRO A 95 6.99 -2.13 10.09
N PHE A 96 5.83 -2.60 9.65
CA PHE A 96 5.37 -2.54 8.27
C PHE A 96 3.95 -2.01 8.22
N SER A 97 3.67 -1.12 7.28
CA SER A 97 2.34 -0.55 7.11
C SER A 97 1.89 -0.66 5.66
N LEU A 98 0.58 -0.77 5.46
CA LEU A 98 -0.05 -0.59 4.17
C LEU A 98 -0.58 0.84 4.06
N ALA A 99 -0.52 1.39 2.87
CA ALA A 99 -1.04 2.72 2.58
C ALA A 99 -1.67 2.78 1.19
N ILE A 100 -2.64 3.66 1.04
CA ILE A 100 -3.19 4.06 -0.24
C ILE A 100 -2.50 5.35 -0.66
N LEU A 101 -1.77 5.32 -1.76
CA LEU A 101 -0.92 6.42 -2.21
C LEU A 101 -1.18 6.78 -3.67
N LYS A 102 -1.37 8.06 -3.95
CA LYS A 102 -1.48 8.58 -5.32
C LYS A 102 -0.22 8.22 -6.09
N ASP A 103 -0.40 7.68 -7.31
CA ASP A 103 0.70 7.22 -8.17
C ASP A 103 1.66 6.22 -7.48
N GLY A 104 1.12 5.39 -6.58
CA GLY A 104 1.91 4.60 -5.63
C GLY A 104 3.00 3.73 -6.26
N LYS A 105 2.75 3.12 -7.44
CA LYS A 105 3.76 2.28 -8.10
C LYS A 105 5.03 3.05 -8.48
N ASN A 106 4.89 4.30 -8.92
CA ASN A 106 6.00 5.17 -9.30
C ASN A 106 6.67 5.84 -8.08
N MET A 107 6.06 5.66 -6.91
CA MET A 107 6.59 6.19 -5.66
C MET A 107 7.45 5.18 -4.89
N ILE A 108 7.53 3.92 -5.32
CA ILE A 108 8.35 2.89 -4.68
C ILE A 108 9.82 3.34 -4.68
N GLY A 109 10.49 3.20 -3.54
CA GLY A 109 11.87 3.66 -3.28
C GLY A 109 11.99 5.13 -2.89
N LYS A 110 10.89 5.92 -2.96
CA LYS A 110 10.93 7.33 -2.53
C LYS A 110 10.71 7.45 -1.02
N LYS A 111 11.31 8.50 -0.46
CA LYS A 111 11.17 8.85 0.95
C LYS A 111 10.09 9.92 1.10
N LEU A 112 9.21 9.71 2.06
CA LEU A 112 8.11 10.60 2.43
C LEU A 112 8.07 10.78 3.95
N PHE A 113 7.08 11.54 4.43
CA PHE A 113 6.78 11.68 5.85
C PHE A 113 5.36 11.16 6.12
N ALA A 114 5.25 10.30 7.13
CA ALA A 114 3.97 9.91 7.71
C ALA A 114 3.64 10.87 8.86
N MET A 115 2.61 11.68 8.69
CA MET A 115 2.14 12.65 9.70
C MET A 115 0.89 12.13 10.38
N SER A 116 0.94 12.01 11.70
CA SER A 116 -0.22 11.72 12.53
C SER A 116 -0.55 12.94 13.40
N PRO A 117 -1.49 13.81 13.00
CA PRO A 117 -1.87 14.98 13.80
C PRO A 117 -2.42 14.60 15.16
N LEU A 118 -3.21 13.52 15.24
CA LEU A 118 -3.79 13.03 16.49
C LEU A 118 -2.75 12.60 17.52
N LYS A 119 -1.63 12.05 17.08
CA LYS A 119 -0.53 11.60 17.95
C LYS A 119 0.64 12.58 17.95
N ASN A 120 0.51 13.70 17.27
CA ASN A 120 1.56 14.72 17.09
C ASN A 120 2.91 14.10 16.70
N LYS A 121 2.88 13.17 15.72
CA LYS A 121 4.07 12.45 15.25
C LYS A 121 4.31 12.71 13.78
N VAL A 122 5.58 12.90 13.44
CA VAL A 122 6.09 12.96 12.05
C VAL A 122 7.19 11.94 11.92
N ILE A 123 7.01 10.96 11.06
CA ILE A 123 7.90 9.80 10.94
C ILE A 123 8.42 9.79 9.50
N PRO A 124 9.75 9.86 9.28
CA PRO A 124 10.33 9.65 7.96
C PRO A 124 10.14 8.21 7.52
N VAL A 125 9.65 8.00 6.31
CA VAL A 125 9.29 6.67 5.81
C VAL A 125 9.81 6.46 4.39
N GLU A 126 9.98 5.19 4.03
CA GLU A 126 10.26 4.75 2.67
C GLU A 126 9.05 4.00 2.12
N ILE A 127 8.73 4.27 0.85
CA ILE A 127 7.67 3.56 0.13
C ILE A 127 8.25 2.30 -0.48
N VAL A 128 7.64 1.16 -0.16
CA VAL A 128 8.04 -0.15 -0.63
C VAL A 128 6.87 -0.87 -1.32
N SER A 129 7.13 -2.04 -1.87
CA SER A 129 6.05 -2.88 -2.42
C SER A 129 5.05 -3.27 -1.33
N SER A 130 3.76 -3.31 -1.66
CA SER A 130 2.72 -3.89 -0.78
C SER A 130 2.95 -5.38 -0.50
N HIS A 131 3.63 -6.08 -1.40
CA HIS A 131 4.09 -7.46 -1.23
C HIS A 131 5.49 -7.47 -0.59
N TYR A 132 5.55 -7.08 0.67
CA TYR A 132 6.82 -6.91 1.40
C TYR A 132 7.42 -8.26 1.80
N VAL A 133 6.60 -9.19 2.25
CA VAL A 133 7.02 -10.54 2.64
C VAL A 133 6.74 -11.50 1.47
N ASP A 134 7.72 -12.28 1.08
CA ASP A 134 7.65 -13.31 0.02
C ASP A 134 7.01 -12.79 -1.29
N PRO A 135 7.58 -11.75 -1.91
CA PRO A 135 6.96 -11.09 -3.08
C PRO A 135 6.76 -12.02 -4.27
N LYS A 136 7.52 -13.10 -4.35
CA LYS A 136 7.41 -14.10 -5.43
C LYS A 136 6.52 -15.29 -5.07
N GLY A 137 6.04 -15.40 -3.84
CA GLY A 137 5.23 -16.53 -3.38
C GLY A 137 6.01 -17.86 -3.36
N GLU A 138 7.30 -17.83 -3.08
CA GLU A 138 8.16 -19.02 -3.10
C GLU A 138 7.84 -19.95 -1.93
N ARG A 139 7.47 -19.40 -0.77
CA ARG A 139 7.11 -20.18 0.42
C ARG A 139 5.86 -21.02 0.19
N VAL A 140 4.86 -20.47 -0.47
CA VAL A 140 3.63 -21.19 -0.79
C VAL A 140 3.89 -22.33 -1.77
N ARG A 141 4.86 -22.17 -2.67
CA ARG A 141 5.24 -23.19 -3.66
C ARG A 141 6.20 -24.25 -3.13
N SER A 142 6.91 -23.97 -2.03
CA SER A 142 7.91 -24.85 -1.43
C SER A 142 7.33 -25.75 -0.33
N TRP A 143 6.02 -25.93 -0.25
CA TRP A 143 5.32 -26.74 0.75
C TRP A 143 5.88 -28.17 0.90
N HIS A 144 6.49 -28.73 -0.16
CA HIS A 144 7.13 -30.05 -0.13
C HIS A 144 8.41 -30.16 0.70
N ARG A 145 8.97 -29.06 1.22
CA ARG A 145 10.20 -29.09 2.04
C ARG A 145 9.97 -29.32 3.53
N PHE A 146 8.73 -29.40 3.99
CA PHE A 146 8.38 -29.60 5.39
C PHE A 146 7.81 -31.00 5.67
N GLN A 147 8.09 -32.00 4.84
CA GLN A 147 7.92 -33.38 5.25
C GLN A 147 9.15 -33.79 6.03
N LEU A 148 9.04 -33.73 7.37
CA LEU A 148 9.92 -34.38 8.32
C LEU A 148 9.81 -35.89 8.16
#